data_44c7f268b2fcef927f46b9a7e348caa4
#
_entry.id   44c7f268b2fcef927f46b9a7e348caa4
#
_cell.length_a   1.000
_cell.length_b   1.000
_cell.length_c   1.000
_cell.angle_alpha   90.00
_cell.angle_beta   90.00
_cell.angle_gamma   90.00
#
_symmetry.space_group_name_H-M   'P 1'
#
loop_
_entity.id
_entity.type
_entity.pdbx_description
1 polymer ?
#
loop_
_entity_poly.entity_id
_entity_poly.type
_entity_poly.pdbx_seq_one_letter_code
_entity_poly.pdbx_strand_id
1 'polypeptide(L)'
;MRNLRIPALILSLAAASFTSGAALAEGDPEAGKVKAYTCTGCHGIPGYKNVYPTFDVPKIGGQNYPYLVSALKAYRAGERHHSTMELQAQALSDKDMEDIAAYFASLGGE
;
A
#
# COMPACT_ATOMS: atom_id res chain seq x y z
N MET A 1 70.61 5.44 -27.14
CA MET A 1 69.69 4.61 -26.34
C MET A 1 68.51 5.45 -25.89
N ARG A 2 67.39 5.27 -26.50
CA ARG A 2 66.21 6.11 -26.23
C ARG A 2 65.32 5.34 -25.25
N ASN A 3 65.21 5.86 -24.02
CA ASN A 3 64.34 5.31 -23.01
C ASN A 3 62.88 5.67 -23.36
N LEU A 4 62.14 4.67 -23.82
CA LEU A 4 60.69 4.79 -24.05
C LEU A 4 59.95 4.67 -22.71
N ARG A 5 59.52 5.82 -22.21
CA ARG A 5 58.65 5.86 -21.00
C ARG A 5 57.22 5.63 -21.43
N ILE A 6 56.64 4.48 -21.08
CA ILE A 6 55.27 4.18 -21.28
C ILE A 6 54.49 4.91 -20.16
N PRO A 7 53.53 5.79 -20.48
CA PRO A 7 52.66 6.35 -19.45
C PRO A 7 51.67 5.28 -18.98
N ALA A 8 51.67 5.07 -17.68
CA ALA A 8 50.67 4.19 -17.03
C ALA A 8 49.26 4.76 -17.24
N LEU A 9 48.46 4.03 -17.99
CA LEU A 9 47.04 4.34 -18.13
C LEU A 9 46.34 4.00 -16.80
N ILE A 10 45.97 5.03 -16.06
CA ILE A 10 45.15 4.90 -14.85
C ILE A 10 43.72 4.61 -15.32
N LEU A 11 43.34 3.38 -15.25
CA LEU A 11 41.97 2.95 -15.51
C LEU A 11 41.12 3.34 -14.31
N SER A 12 40.46 4.48 -14.40
CA SER A 12 39.50 4.94 -13.40
C SER A 12 38.26 4.05 -13.46
N LEU A 13 38.17 3.12 -12.52
CA LEU A 13 36.98 2.31 -12.31
C LEU A 13 35.90 3.21 -11.70
N ALA A 14 35.01 3.72 -12.53
CA ALA A 14 33.84 4.43 -12.07
C ALA A 14 32.93 3.44 -11.33
N ALA A 15 32.93 3.50 -10.00
CA ALA A 15 31.97 2.79 -9.19
C ALA A 15 30.58 3.37 -9.46
N ALA A 16 29.78 2.70 -10.25
CA ALA A 16 28.37 3.00 -10.40
C ALA A 16 27.68 2.75 -9.04
N SER A 17 27.45 3.81 -8.29
CA SER A 17 26.61 3.75 -7.10
C SER A 17 25.19 3.49 -7.56
N PHE A 18 24.76 2.25 -7.49
CA PHE A 18 23.34 1.91 -7.54
C PHE A 18 22.72 2.47 -6.28
N THR A 19 22.14 3.64 -6.36
CA THR A 19 21.19 4.11 -5.36
C THR A 19 19.97 3.20 -5.49
N SER A 20 19.90 2.18 -4.65
CA SER A 20 18.66 1.47 -4.43
C SER A 20 17.63 2.52 -4.04
N GLY A 21 16.70 2.84 -4.95
CA GLY A 21 15.57 3.69 -4.63
C GLY A 21 14.93 3.10 -3.38
N ALA A 22 14.84 3.88 -2.31
CA ALA A 22 14.13 3.46 -1.12
C ALA A 22 12.72 3.06 -1.60
N ALA A 23 12.37 1.78 -1.46
CA ALA A 23 11.01 1.35 -1.62
C ALA A 23 10.18 2.23 -0.69
N LEU A 24 9.16 2.93 -1.21
CA LEU A 24 8.23 3.69 -0.39
C LEU A 24 7.77 2.73 0.70
N ALA A 25 8.00 3.09 1.97
CA ALA A 25 7.64 2.25 3.09
C ALA A 25 6.15 1.97 2.99
N GLU A 26 5.78 0.72 2.82
CA GLU A 26 4.41 0.28 2.95
C GLU A 26 3.94 0.60 4.36
N GLY A 27 2.62 0.76 4.55
CA GLY A 27 2.04 1.02 5.86
C GLY A 27 2.37 -0.09 6.87
N ASP A 28 2.21 0.22 8.14
CA ASP A 28 2.43 -0.71 9.24
C ASP A 28 1.19 -1.60 9.45
N PRO A 29 1.27 -2.92 9.21
CA PRO A 29 0.14 -3.83 9.37
C PRO A 29 -0.33 -3.97 10.82
N GLU A 30 0.54 -3.83 11.82
CA GLU A 30 0.15 -3.89 13.23
C GLU A 30 -0.65 -2.64 13.65
N ALA A 31 -0.21 -1.47 13.22
CA ALA A 31 -0.99 -0.25 13.38
C ALA A 31 -2.32 -0.33 12.59
N GLY A 32 -2.27 -0.88 11.40
CA GLY A 32 -3.43 -1.11 10.54
C GLY A 32 -4.48 -2.02 11.16
N LYS A 33 -4.05 -3.06 11.87
CA LYS A 33 -4.95 -3.96 12.60
C LYS A 33 -5.83 -3.21 13.62
N VAL A 34 -5.23 -2.29 14.35
CA VAL A 34 -5.97 -1.45 15.31
C VAL A 34 -6.89 -0.47 14.59
N LYS A 35 -6.38 0.19 13.56
CA LYS A 35 -7.15 1.19 12.78
C LYS A 35 -8.29 0.57 11.97
N ALA A 36 -8.15 -0.69 11.56
CA ALA A 36 -9.14 -1.43 10.80
C ALA A 36 -10.32 -1.95 11.65
N TYR A 37 -10.40 -1.60 12.93
CA TYR A 37 -11.43 -2.09 13.83
C TYR A 37 -12.85 -1.90 13.27
N THR A 38 -13.15 -0.74 12.74
CA THR A 38 -14.46 -0.45 12.13
C THR A 38 -14.66 -1.17 10.80
N CYS A 39 -13.58 -1.44 10.07
CA CYS A 39 -13.61 -2.13 8.78
C CYS A 39 -14.00 -3.60 8.96
N THR A 40 -13.41 -4.28 9.94
CA THR A 40 -13.63 -5.70 10.21
C THR A 40 -15.04 -6.02 10.66
N GLY A 41 -15.78 -5.05 11.19
CA GLY A 41 -17.19 -5.19 11.51
C GLY A 41 -18.09 -5.47 10.29
N CYS A 42 -17.63 -5.13 9.09
CA CYS A 42 -18.30 -5.45 7.83
C CYS A 42 -17.46 -6.39 6.97
N HIS A 43 -16.23 -6.02 6.67
CA HIS A 43 -15.32 -6.76 5.78
C HIS A 43 -14.71 -8.04 6.39
N GLY A 44 -14.84 -8.24 7.68
CA GLY A 44 -14.37 -9.43 8.39
C GLY A 44 -15.41 -10.55 8.52
N ILE A 45 -16.63 -10.36 8.05
CA ILE A 45 -17.73 -11.31 8.19
C ILE A 45 -18.00 -11.97 6.84
N PRO A 46 -17.76 -13.30 6.68
CA PRO A 46 -18.05 -13.98 5.44
C PRO A 46 -19.52 -13.86 5.04
N GLY A 47 -19.77 -13.51 3.77
CA GLY A 47 -21.12 -13.40 3.23
C GLY A 47 -21.97 -12.25 3.78
N TYR A 48 -21.36 -11.30 4.48
CA TYR A 48 -22.07 -10.14 5.04
C TYR A 48 -22.65 -9.25 3.95
N LYS A 49 -23.91 -8.88 4.15
CA LYS A 49 -24.63 -7.94 3.27
C LYS A 49 -25.18 -6.79 4.09
N ASN A 50 -25.19 -5.60 3.50
CA ASN A 50 -25.93 -4.47 4.08
C ASN A 50 -27.44 -4.75 4.06
N VAL A 51 -28.12 -4.30 5.10
CA VAL A 51 -29.58 -4.52 5.19
C VAL A 51 -30.33 -3.65 4.17
N TYR A 52 -29.88 -2.43 3.96
CA TYR A 52 -30.46 -1.51 2.99
C TYR A 52 -29.45 -0.41 2.58
N PRO A 53 -29.17 -0.25 1.28
CA PRO A 53 -29.49 -1.22 0.22
C PRO A 53 -28.74 -2.54 0.42
N THR A 54 -29.27 -3.64 -0.12
CA THR A 54 -28.72 -4.97 0.05
C THR A 54 -27.51 -5.18 -0.87
N PHE A 55 -26.37 -4.64 -0.50
CA PHE A 55 -25.10 -4.85 -1.21
C PHE A 55 -24.24 -5.89 -0.49
N ASP A 56 -23.59 -6.72 -1.28
CA ASP A 56 -22.56 -7.60 -0.76
C ASP A 56 -21.37 -6.78 -0.26
N VAL A 57 -20.91 -7.06 0.96
CA VAL A 57 -19.68 -6.48 1.48
C VAL A 57 -18.51 -7.31 0.97
N PRO A 58 -17.61 -6.77 0.15
CA PRO A 58 -16.55 -7.54 -0.46
C PRO A 58 -15.54 -8.03 0.58
N LYS A 59 -15.01 -9.23 0.33
CA LYS A 59 -13.84 -9.73 1.04
C LYS A 59 -12.61 -8.94 0.58
N ILE A 60 -11.92 -8.27 1.50
CA ILE A 60 -10.72 -7.48 1.20
C ILE A 60 -9.44 -8.03 1.83
N GLY A 61 -9.53 -9.04 2.68
CA GLY A 61 -8.38 -9.77 3.18
C GLY A 61 -7.61 -10.43 2.03
N GLY A 62 -6.30 -10.23 1.98
CA GLY A 62 -5.45 -10.71 0.91
C GLY A 62 -5.46 -9.88 -0.38
N GLN A 63 -6.17 -8.77 -0.40
CA GLN A 63 -6.19 -7.86 -1.55
C GLN A 63 -4.85 -7.12 -1.67
N ASN A 64 -4.55 -6.70 -2.90
CA ASN A 64 -3.33 -5.97 -3.24
C ASN A 64 -3.24 -4.64 -2.49
N TYR A 65 -2.10 -4.39 -1.82
CA TYR A 65 -1.86 -3.17 -1.04
C TYR A 65 -2.06 -1.87 -1.84
N PRO A 66 -1.41 -1.67 -3.00
CA PRO A 66 -1.62 -0.44 -3.77
C PRO A 66 -3.07 -0.24 -4.20
N TYR A 67 -3.79 -1.32 -4.54
CA TYR A 67 -5.20 -1.25 -4.88
C TYR A 67 -6.05 -0.78 -3.70
N LEU A 68 -5.82 -1.31 -2.50
CA LEU A 68 -6.55 -0.91 -1.29
C LEU A 68 -6.33 0.57 -0.96
N VAL A 69 -5.09 1.05 -1.03
CA VAL A 69 -4.78 2.48 -0.82
C VAL A 69 -5.50 3.34 -1.85
N SER A 70 -5.43 2.98 -3.12
CA SER A 70 -6.10 3.72 -4.21
C SER A 70 -7.61 3.73 -4.05
N ALA A 71 -8.22 2.62 -3.67
CA ALA A 71 -9.66 2.52 -3.44
C ALA A 71 -10.12 3.42 -2.29
N LEU A 72 -9.42 3.41 -1.16
CA LEU A 72 -9.72 4.28 -0.02
C LEU A 72 -9.60 5.76 -0.39
N LYS A 73 -8.54 6.14 -1.10
CA LYS A 73 -8.37 7.51 -1.61
C LYS A 73 -9.47 7.92 -2.57
N ALA A 74 -9.89 7.03 -3.45
CA ALA A 74 -10.97 7.28 -4.42
C ALA A 74 -12.32 7.48 -3.70
N TYR A 75 -12.62 6.72 -2.67
CA TYR A 75 -13.81 6.95 -1.83
C TYR A 75 -13.76 8.29 -1.12
N ARG A 76 -12.61 8.63 -0.53
CA ARG A 76 -12.45 9.94 0.15
C ARG A 76 -12.63 11.12 -0.80
N ALA A 77 -12.11 10.99 -2.03
CA ALA A 77 -12.19 12.02 -3.06
C ALA A 77 -13.56 12.10 -3.75
N GLY A 78 -14.46 11.15 -3.52
CA GLY A 78 -15.74 11.07 -4.23
C GLY A 78 -15.62 10.55 -5.66
N GLU A 79 -14.51 9.98 -6.05
CA GLU A 79 -14.29 9.38 -7.38
C GLU A 79 -14.88 7.97 -7.48
N ARG A 80 -15.03 7.30 -6.36
CA ARG A 80 -15.69 6.01 -6.21
C ARG A 80 -16.87 6.17 -5.28
N HIS A 81 -18.06 5.71 -5.70
CA HIS A 81 -19.32 5.97 -5.01
C HIS A 81 -19.84 4.76 -4.25
N HIS A 82 -19.88 4.88 -2.94
CA HIS A 82 -20.62 4.03 -2.02
C HIS A 82 -20.73 4.81 -0.69
N SER A 83 -21.93 5.23 -0.33
CA SER A 83 -22.13 6.19 0.77
C SER A 83 -21.47 5.77 2.08
N THR A 84 -21.55 4.50 2.45
CA THR A 84 -20.90 3.98 3.66
C THR A 84 -19.38 4.07 3.57
N MET A 85 -18.79 3.65 2.43
CA MET A 85 -17.34 3.69 2.25
C MET A 85 -16.79 5.11 2.11
N GLU A 86 -17.54 6.01 1.49
CA GLU A 86 -17.17 7.44 1.43
C GLU A 86 -17.08 8.04 2.84
N LEU A 87 -18.05 7.76 3.71
CA LEU A 87 -18.02 8.21 5.11
C LEU A 87 -16.86 7.60 5.89
N GLN A 88 -16.60 6.32 5.73
CA GLN A 88 -15.46 5.65 6.37
C GLN A 88 -14.14 6.27 5.92
N ALA A 89 -13.97 6.48 4.63
CA ALA A 89 -12.74 7.01 4.06
C ALA A 89 -12.48 8.47 4.42
N GLN A 90 -13.52 9.29 4.58
CA GLN A 90 -13.39 10.70 4.97
C GLN A 90 -12.74 10.89 6.35
N ALA A 91 -12.87 9.92 7.24
CA ALA A 91 -12.29 9.96 8.57
C ALA A 91 -10.80 9.54 8.60
N LEU A 92 -10.26 9.05 7.48
CA LEU A 92 -8.92 8.49 7.41
C LEU A 92 -7.91 9.47 6.84
N SER A 93 -6.73 9.55 7.47
CA SER A 93 -5.55 10.18 6.87
C SER A 93 -4.90 9.26 5.82
N ASP A 94 -3.98 9.79 5.02
CA ASP A 94 -3.20 8.98 4.08
C ASP A 94 -2.45 7.87 4.81
N LYS A 95 -1.85 8.18 5.95
CA LYS A 95 -1.14 7.19 6.78
C LYS A 95 -2.07 6.10 7.31
N ASP A 96 -3.29 6.45 7.72
CA ASP A 96 -4.28 5.47 8.16
C ASP A 96 -4.66 4.52 7.01
N MET A 97 -4.84 5.05 5.80
CA MET A 97 -5.14 4.24 4.61
C MET A 97 -4.02 3.28 4.27
N GLU A 98 -2.77 3.73 4.37
CA GLU A 98 -1.58 2.90 4.14
C GLU A 98 -1.48 1.78 5.18
N ASP A 99 -1.66 2.08 6.46
CA ASP A 99 -1.59 1.08 7.54
C ASP A 99 -2.73 0.05 7.43
N ILE A 100 -3.96 0.50 7.19
CA ILE A 100 -5.11 -0.37 7.00
C ILE A 100 -4.93 -1.27 5.78
N ALA A 101 -4.45 -0.72 4.67
CA ALA A 101 -4.16 -1.48 3.45
C ALA A 101 -3.07 -2.53 3.69
N ALA A 102 -2.02 -2.20 4.44
CA ALA A 102 -0.97 -3.14 4.81
C ALA A 102 -1.52 -4.30 5.65
N TYR A 103 -2.40 -4.01 6.59
CA TYR A 103 -3.06 -5.03 7.41
C TYR A 103 -3.87 -6.00 6.56
N PHE A 104 -4.80 -5.51 5.74
CA PHE A 104 -5.62 -6.39 4.91
C PHE A 104 -4.81 -7.15 3.87
N ALA A 105 -3.81 -6.53 3.26
CA ALA A 105 -2.91 -7.21 2.32
C ALA A 105 -2.14 -8.36 3.01
N SER A 106 -1.78 -8.22 4.29
CA SER A 106 -1.08 -9.24 5.07
C SER A 106 -1.92 -10.49 5.37
N LEU A 107 -3.23 -10.41 5.23
CA LEU A 107 -4.15 -11.53 5.45
C LEU A 107 -4.24 -12.48 4.23
N GLY A 108 -3.41 -12.28 3.22
CA GLY A 108 -3.34 -13.14 2.05
C GLY A 108 -2.77 -14.51 2.39
N GLY A 109 -3.45 -15.59 1.91
CA GLY A 109 -2.97 -16.97 2.07
C GLY A 109 -3.77 -17.82 3.04
N GLU A 110 -4.87 -17.34 3.58
CA GLU A 110 -5.87 -18.16 4.30
C GLU A 110 -7.03 -18.57 3.39
#